data_b3123805a0f775e1af6c9b6e3c024572
#
_entry.id   b3123805a0f775e1af6c9b6e3c024572
#
_cell.length_a   1.000
_cell.length_b   1.000
_cell.length_c   1.000
_cell.angle_alpha   90.00
_cell.angle_beta   90.00
_cell.angle_gamma   90.00
#
_symmetry.space_group_name_H-M   'P 1'
#
loop_
_entity.id
_entity.type
_entity.pdbx_description
1 polymer ?
#
loop_
_entity_poly.entity_id
_entity_poly.type
_entity_poly.pdbx_seq_one_letter_code
_entity_poly.pdbx_strand_id
1 'polypeptide(L)'
;EEGLRMMNDNEFANGSVIYTSSGYYSREFARRTDGGMVGINVGVPVPVGLFPFNGHKNSFFGDLHALGKDGVKFFTEAKVVTSTWFTEEDNKAKVDTWDGSVVK
;
A
#
# COMPACT_ATOMS: atom_id res chain seq x y z
N GLU A 1 22.53 -12.70 -12.29
CA GLU A 1 22.85 -12.46 -10.86
C GLU A 1 23.53 -11.10 -10.67
N GLU A 2 24.60 -10.82 -11.38
CA GLU A 2 25.36 -9.55 -11.25
C GLU A 2 24.47 -8.33 -11.53
N GLY A 3 23.73 -8.31 -12.62
CA GLY A 3 22.83 -7.21 -12.97
C GLY A 3 21.77 -6.96 -11.91
N LEU A 4 21.17 -8.03 -11.33
CA LEU A 4 20.20 -7.90 -10.26
C LEU A 4 20.82 -7.29 -8.99
N ARG A 5 22.04 -7.71 -8.64
CA ARG A 5 22.78 -7.12 -7.52
C ARG A 5 23.07 -5.64 -7.75
N MET A 6 23.58 -5.26 -8.93
CA MET A 6 23.84 -3.85 -9.28
C MET A 6 22.58 -2.99 -9.20
N MET A 7 21.43 -3.51 -9.65
CA MET A 7 20.14 -2.81 -9.54
C MET A 7 19.71 -2.64 -8.09
N ASN A 8 19.85 -3.70 -7.28
CA ASN A 8 19.46 -3.66 -5.88
C ASN A 8 20.41 -2.85 -4.98
N ASP A 9 21.68 -2.72 -5.38
CA ASP A 9 22.66 -1.88 -4.67
C ASP A 9 22.43 -0.37 -4.92
N ASN A 10 21.58 -0.01 -5.91
CA ASN A 10 21.26 1.39 -6.19
C ASN A 10 20.39 1.99 -5.09
N GLU A 11 20.62 3.24 -4.75
CA GLU A 11 19.83 4.00 -3.78
C GLU A 11 18.40 4.32 -4.27
N PHE A 12 18.16 4.27 -5.57
CA PHE A 12 16.86 4.47 -6.20
C PHE A 12 16.28 3.13 -6.67
N ALA A 13 14.97 2.97 -6.58
CA ALA A 13 14.27 1.76 -6.97
C ALA A 13 12.86 2.06 -7.51
N ASN A 14 12.77 2.89 -8.54
CA ASN A 14 11.49 3.23 -9.16
C ASN A 14 10.96 2.07 -10.00
N GLY A 15 11.65 1.75 -11.08
CA GLY A 15 11.24 0.68 -11.99
C GLY A 15 12.41 -0.21 -12.38
N SER A 16 12.11 -1.50 -12.57
CA SER A 16 13.08 -2.48 -13.06
C SER A 16 12.46 -3.37 -14.12
N VAL A 17 13.25 -3.74 -15.13
CA VAL A 17 12.76 -4.50 -16.28
C VAL A 17 13.68 -5.67 -16.57
N ILE A 18 13.08 -6.81 -16.93
CA ILE A 18 13.78 -7.96 -17.48
C ILE A 18 13.17 -8.36 -18.83
N TYR A 19 14.03 -8.70 -19.77
CA TYR A 19 13.63 -9.33 -21.04
C TYR A 19 14.09 -10.79 -21.02
N THR A 20 13.14 -11.72 -21.05
CA THR A 20 13.44 -13.15 -20.99
C THR A 20 12.30 -13.97 -21.58
N SER A 21 12.61 -15.10 -22.19
CA SER A 21 11.65 -16.14 -22.57
C SER A 21 11.42 -17.17 -21.46
N SER A 22 12.20 -17.11 -20.37
CA SER A 22 12.11 -18.07 -19.27
C SER A 22 11.15 -17.61 -18.19
N GLY A 23 10.08 -18.37 -17.98
CA GLY A 23 9.15 -18.14 -16.86
C GLY A 23 9.82 -18.30 -15.49
N TYR A 24 10.89 -19.08 -15.38
CA TYR A 24 11.66 -19.18 -14.14
C TYR A 24 12.39 -17.88 -13.83
N TYR A 25 13.17 -17.35 -14.76
CA TYR A 25 13.91 -16.12 -14.54
C TYR A 25 13.00 -14.90 -14.35
N SER A 26 11.85 -14.87 -15.02
CA SER A 26 10.87 -13.79 -14.83
C SER A 26 10.33 -13.76 -13.38
N ARG A 27 9.99 -14.92 -12.81
CA ARG A 27 9.51 -15.02 -11.42
C ARG A 27 10.61 -14.70 -10.41
N GLU A 28 11.82 -15.24 -10.62
CA GLU A 28 12.96 -14.94 -9.74
C GLU A 28 13.32 -13.45 -9.76
N PHE A 29 13.31 -12.84 -10.91
CA PHE A 29 13.55 -11.40 -11.04
C PHE A 29 12.49 -10.59 -10.29
N ALA A 30 11.20 -10.88 -10.53
CA ALA A 30 10.09 -10.17 -9.87
C ALA A 30 10.13 -10.31 -8.33
N ARG A 31 10.56 -11.48 -7.84
CA ARG A 31 10.66 -11.74 -6.41
C ARG A 31 11.86 -11.06 -5.74
N ARG A 32 12.96 -10.90 -6.46
CA ARG A 32 14.26 -10.51 -5.90
C ARG A 32 14.65 -9.05 -6.18
N THR A 33 13.99 -8.39 -7.13
CA THR A 33 14.26 -6.98 -7.42
C THR A 33 13.62 -6.06 -6.37
N ASP A 34 14.34 -5.00 -6.00
CA ASP A 34 13.84 -3.95 -5.11
C ASP A 34 12.98 -2.89 -5.83
N GLY A 35 12.82 -3.00 -7.14
CA GLY A 35 12.04 -2.04 -7.94
C GLY A 35 10.58 -1.94 -7.49
N GLY A 36 10.05 -0.74 -7.35
CA GLY A 36 8.65 -0.51 -6.98
C GLY A 36 7.67 -0.89 -8.10
N MET A 37 8.12 -0.82 -9.34
CA MET A 37 7.39 -1.30 -10.52
C MET A 37 8.26 -2.27 -11.29
N VAL A 38 7.77 -3.47 -11.55
CA VAL A 38 8.53 -4.53 -12.21
C VAL A 38 7.93 -4.84 -13.56
N GLY A 39 8.73 -4.72 -14.61
CA GLY A 39 8.36 -5.07 -15.98
C GLY A 39 8.99 -6.37 -16.44
N ILE A 40 8.20 -7.22 -17.08
CA ILE A 40 8.67 -8.44 -17.74
C ILE A 40 8.32 -8.32 -19.22
N ASN A 41 9.35 -8.23 -20.07
CA ASN A 41 9.20 -8.04 -21.51
C ASN A 41 8.43 -6.76 -21.92
N VAL A 42 8.45 -5.75 -21.08
CA VAL A 42 7.91 -4.41 -21.36
C VAL A 42 8.99 -3.36 -21.15
N GLY A 43 9.00 -2.33 -22.00
CA GLY A 43 10.04 -1.31 -21.94
C GLY A 43 9.94 -0.38 -20.74
N VAL A 44 8.73 -0.02 -20.37
CA VAL A 44 8.44 0.86 -19.22
C VAL A 44 7.33 0.23 -18.38
N PRO A 45 7.58 -0.11 -17.11
CA PRO A 45 6.62 -0.81 -16.26
C PRO A 45 5.60 0.16 -15.62
N VAL A 46 4.89 0.92 -16.45
CA VAL A 46 3.85 1.85 -15.97
C VAL A 46 2.57 1.06 -15.67
N PRO A 47 2.01 1.17 -14.46
CA PRO A 47 0.76 0.51 -14.13
C PRO A 47 -0.43 1.19 -14.80
N VAL A 48 -1.50 0.43 -15.04
CA VAL A 48 -2.81 0.99 -15.37
C VAL A 48 -3.38 1.68 -14.13
N GLY A 49 -4.25 2.67 -14.31
CA GLY A 49 -4.73 3.57 -13.24
C GLY A 49 -5.42 2.92 -12.03
N LEU A 50 -5.71 1.61 -12.09
CA LEU A 50 -6.27 0.84 -10.96
C LEU A 50 -5.21 0.39 -9.94
N PHE A 51 -3.94 0.43 -10.33
CA PHE A 51 -2.81 0.03 -9.49
C PHE A 51 -1.99 1.25 -9.10
N PRO A 52 -1.35 1.24 -7.92
CA PRO A 52 -0.52 2.35 -7.48
C PRO A 52 0.71 2.52 -8.39
N PHE A 53 1.10 3.77 -8.60
CA PHE A 53 2.35 4.13 -9.26
C PHE A 53 3.46 4.11 -8.22
N ASN A 54 4.13 2.96 -8.09
CA ASN A 54 5.06 2.69 -6.99
C ASN A 54 6.48 3.16 -7.27
N GLY A 55 7.16 3.53 -6.20
CA GLY A 55 8.60 3.68 -6.12
C GLY A 55 9.06 3.24 -4.73
N HIS A 56 10.26 2.66 -4.66
CA HIS A 56 10.88 2.26 -3.40
C HIS A 56 12.14 3.05 -3.14
N LYS A 57 12.75 2.89 -1.97
CA LYS A 57 13.97 3.57 -1.53
C LYS A 57 13.85 5.10 -1.73
N ASN A 58 14.88 5.75 -2.22
CA ASN A 58 14.88 7.21 -2.45
C ASN A 58 14.10 7.64 -3.70
N SER A 59 13.44 6.72 -4.41
CA SER A 59 12.58 7.06 -5.54
C SER A 59 11.19 7.57 -5.13
N PHE A 60 10.86 7.51 -3.84
CA PHE A 60 9.54 7.92 -3.37
C PHE A 60 9.58 8.55 -1.98
N PHE A 61 8.71 9.53 -1.74
CA PHE A 61 8.51 10.17 -0.44
C PHE A 61 7.13 9.79 0.12
N GLY A 62 7.10 9.27 1.34
CA GLY A 62 5.87 8.87 2.02
C GLY A 62 5.41 7.44 1.69
N ASP A 63 4.21 7.08 2.14
CA ASP A 63 3.70 5.71 2.11
C ASP A 63 2.60 5.47 1.08
N LEU A 64 1.91 6.54 0.65
CA LEU A 64 0.80 6.46 -0.30
C LEU A 64 1.25 6.92 -1.68
N HIS A 65 1.06 6.06 -2.67
CA HIS A 65 1.45 6.30 -4.04
C HIS A 65 0.30 6.89 -4.85
N ALA A 66 0.60 7.52 -5.98
CA ALA A 66 -0.42 7.98 -6.92
C ALA A 66 -1.15 6.79 -7.54
N LEU A 67 -2.41 7.02 -7.93
CA LEU A 67 -3.30 6.05 -8.58
C LEU A 67 -3.80 4.92 -7.65
N GLY A 68 -4.77 4.17 -8.15
CA GLY A 68 -5.38 3.06 -7.44
C GLY A 68 -5.97 3.46 -6.08
N LYS A 69 -6.01 2.51 -5.17
CA LYS A 69 -6.53 2.71 -3.80
C LYS A 69 -5.67 3.65 -2.97
N ASP A 70 -4.38 3.72 -3.25
CA ASP A 70 -3.45 4.61 -2.55
C ASP A 70 -3.75 6.07 -2.88
N GLY A 71 -4.06 6.37 -4.14
CA GLY A 71 -4.47 7.71 -4.56
C GLY A 71 -5.76 8.16 -3.86
N VAL A 72 -6.73 7.25 -3.69
CA VAL A 72 -7.95 7.57 -2.92
C VAL A 72 -7.62 7.86 -1.46
N LYS A 73 -6.80 7.04 -0.82
CA LYS A 73 -6.39 7.25 0.58
C LYS A 73 -5.63 8.56 0.78
N PHE A 74 -4.80 8.95 -0.17
CA PHE A 74 -4.02 10.18 -0.12
C PHE A 74 -4.91 11.43 -0.05
N PHE A 75 -6.03 11.43 -0.78
CA PHE A 75 -6.96 12.58 -0.84
C PHE A 75 -8.13 12.49 0.14
N THR A 76 -8.15 11.50 1.03
CA THR A 76 -9.24 11.29 1.98
C THR A 76 -8.72 11.16 3.41
N GLU A 77 -9.56 11.55 4.37
CA GLU A 77 -9.32 11.34 5.78
C GLU A 77 -10.32 10.33 6.33
N ALA A 78 -9.84 9.46 7.20
CA ALA A 78 -10.72 8.52 7.89
C ALA A 78 -11.43 9.19 9.07
N LYS A 79 -12.74 9.08 9.13
CA LYS A 79 -13.55 9.50 10.28
C LYS A 79 -14.18 8.28 10.92
N VAL A 80 -13.90 8.07 12.18
CA VAL A 80 -14.55 7.03 12.98
C VAL A 80 -15.72 7.66 13.74
N VAL A 81 -16.88 7.05 13.63
CA VAL A 81 -18.08 7.46 14.38
C VAL A 81 -18.55 6.27 15.19
N THR A 82 -18.57 6.46 16.49
CA THR A 82 -19.16 5.47 17.42
C THR A 82 -20.43 6.09 17.99
N SER A 83 -21.55 5.37 17.90
CA SER A 83 -22.83 5.86 18.43
C SER A 83 -23.52 4.76 19.21
N THR A 84 -24.17 5.16 20.29
CA THR A 84 -25.05 4.30 21.09
C THR A 84 -26.41 4.96 21.17
N TRP A 85 -27.42 4.20 20.89
CA TRP A 85 -28.84 4.66 20.97
C TRP A 85 -29.46 4.05 22.22
N PHE A 86 -29.87 4.90 23.13
CA PHE A 86 -30.53 4.48 24.36
C PHE A 86 -32.02 4.45 24.16
N THR A 87 -32.66 3.43 24.72
CA THR A 87 -34.10 3.36 24.86
C THR A 87 -34.59 4.20 26.07
N GLU A 88 -35.90 4.42 26.21
CA GLU A 88 -36.43 5.12 27.38
C GLU A 88 -36.17 4.36 28.70
N GLU A 89 -35.99 3.05 28.62
CA GLU A 89 -35.67 2.22 29.80
C GLU A 89 -34.21 2.40 30.19
N ASP A 90 -33.31 2.50 29.21
CA ASP A 90 -31.87 2.76 29.45
C ASP A 90 -31.65 4.14 30.07
N ASN A 91 -32.45 5.13 29.72
CA ASN A 91 -32.41 6.48 30.29
C ASN A 91 -32.80 6.55 31.78
N LYS A 92 -33.47 5.52 32.30
CA LYS A 92 -33.78 5.41 33.73
C LYS A 92 -32.59 4.88 34.53
N ALA A 93 -31.67 4.19 33.91
CA ALA A 93 -30.38 3.79 34.50
C ALA A 93 -29.42 4.97 34.42
N LYS A 94 -29.25 5.73 35.51
CA LYS A 94 -28.25 6.82 35.55
C LYS A 94 -26.86 6.26 35.30
N VAL A 95 -26.29 6.58 34.15
CA VAL A 95 -24.85 6.42 33.92
C VAL A 95 -24.18 7.72 34.35
N ASP A 96 -23.71 7.78 35.59
CA ASP A 96 -23.15 9.02 36.15
C ASP A 96 -21.78 9.37 35.62
N THR A 97 -21.00 8.40 35.09
CA THR A 97 -19.71 8.66 34.53
C THR A 97 -19.34 7.62 33.48
N TRP A 98 -18.66 8.06 32.41
CA TRP A 98 -17.98 7.18 31.47
C TRP A 98 -16.70 6.62 32.14
N ASP A 99 -16.72 5.38 32.58
CA ASP A 99 -15.59 4.69 33.19
C ASP A 99 -14.87 3.72 32.25
N GLY A 100 -15.27 3.68 30.96
CA GLY A 100 -14.72 2.75 29.98
C GLY A 100 -15.28 1.33 30.07
N SER A 101 -16.23 1.06 30.95
CA SER A 101 -16.85 -0.25 31.04
C SER A 101 -17.96 -0.41 29.97
N VAL A 102 -17.99 -1.61 29.37
CA VAL A 102 -19.09 -2.00 28.48
C VAL A 102 -20.25 -2.47 29.35
N VAL A 103 -21.35 -1.75 29.31
CA VAL A 103 -22.58 -2.22 29.94
C VAL A 103 -23.04 -3.49 29.24
N LYS A 104 -23.11 -4.60 29.94
CA LYS A 104 -23.58 -5.90 29.42
C LYS A 104 -25.09 -5.91 29.32
#